data_da766e2e99c9c3b0dcc68d13f06c5ff7
#
_entry.id   da766e2e99c9c3b0dcc68d13f06c5ff7
#
_cell.length_a   1.000
_cell.length_b   1.000
_cell.length_c   1.000
_cell.angle_alpha   90.00
_cell.angle_beta   90.00
_cell.angle_gamma   90.00
#
_symmetry.space_group_name_H-M   'P 1'
#
loop_
_entity.id
_entity.type
_entity.pdbx_description
1 polymer ?
#
loop_
_entity_poly.entity_id
_entity_poly.type
_entity_poly.pdbx_seq_one_letter_code
_entity_poly.pdbx_strand_id
1 'polypeptide(L)'
;VTILLVSFTNYSFAQIGHTYDDPVAILETNQGNIVIEFFPNDAPNHVENFINLSLTGFYDGTLFHRIIPGFMIQGGDPNTIDGDPNTWGTGGPSRSVDAEFNSIKHERGIISMARSADPNSAGSQFFIVHKASNFLDEQYTVFGRIVTDESFQTLDKIAGVTTGTSDRPTDPDQVKITKISITNRSDVSNILILSEPERTQTTPITPSTGNQKFESSEYGIALSFPEGWLLQQPDKTQSNSPDVIAVGPKIGTINPVISLTIQDTNQKTMTELMLEKVETLRIPVDAGSLKVTSQEETSINGNDAFVIEAIGLFS
;
A
#
# COMPACT_ATOMS: atom_id res chain seq x y z
N VAL A 1 5.65 31.28 -8.33
CA VAL A 1 6.69 30.41 -7.73
C VAL A 1 6.15 28.99 -7.74
N THR A 2 6.85 28.09 -8.40
CA THR A 2 6.45 26.69 -8.50
C THR A 2 7.30 25.91 -7.52
N ILE A 3 6.68 25.08 -6.68
CA ILE A 3 7.40 24.22 -5.74
C ILE A 3 7.57 22.83 -6.33
N LEU A 4 8.81 22.37 -6.30
CA LEU A 4 9.20 21.04 -6.63
C LEU A 4 9.30 20.23 -5.33
N LEU A 5 8.42 19.25 -5.13
CA LEU A 5 8.49 18.31 -4.02
C LEU A 5 9.07 17.00 -4.54
N VAL A 6 10.27 16.66 -4.10
CA VAL A 6 10.91 15.36 -4.41
C VAL A 6 10.86 14.53 -3.14
N SER A 7 10.15 13.40 -3.17
CA SER A 7 10.09 12.46 -2.05
C SER A 7 10.91 11.21 -2.40
N PHE A 8 11.85 10.86 -1.53
CA PHE A 8 12.58 9.60 -1.61
C PHE A 8 11.96 8.65 -0.58
N THR A 9 11.41 7.56 -1.04
CA THR A 9 10.86 6.54 -0.14
C THR A 9 11.77 5.32 -0.14
N ASN A 10 12.52 5.15 0.95
CA ASN A 10 13.17 3.89 1.26
C ASN A 10 12.32 3.22 2.34
N TYR A 11 11.65 2.13 2.00
CA TYR A 11 10.88 1.36 2.96
C TYR A 11 11.80 0.39 3.69
N SER A 12 12.04 0.64 4.97
CA SER A 12 12.62 -0.31 5.90
C SER A 12 11.60 -0.53 7.02
N PHE A 13 11.09 -1.74 7.11
CA PHE A 13 10.15 -2.11 8.16
C PHE A 13 10.93 -2.49 9.42
N ALA A 14 11.09 -1.52 10.34
CA ALA A 14 11.66 -1.77 11.66
C ALA A 14 10.56 -1.65 12.72
N GLN A 15 10.20 -2.76 13.36
CA GLN A 15 9.29 -2.73 14.50
C GLN A 15 9.83 -3.53 15.69
N ILE A 16 9.74 -2.95 16.88
CA ILE A 16 9.96 -3.56 18.20
C ILE A 16 11.08 -4.62 18.20
N GLY A 17 12.30 -4.23 17.78
CA GLY A 17 13.48 -5.09 17.84
C GLY A 17 13.60 -6.13 16.70
N HIS A 18 12.71 -6.12 15.71
CA HIS A 18 12.82 -6.94 14.50
C HIS A 18 12.80 -6.05 13.25
N THR A 19 13.85 -6.17 12.42
CA THR A 19 13.88 -5.63 11.07
C THR A 19 13.51 -6.73 10.10
N TYR A 20 12.52 -6.49 9.24
CA TYR A 20 12.17 -7.40 8.15
C TYR A 20 12.72 -6.82 6.84
N ASP A 21 13.61 -7.57 6.16
CA ASP A 21 14.21 -7.13 4.90
C ASP A 21 13.25 -7.34 3.70
N ASP A 22 12.46 -8.41 3.75
CA ASP A 22 11.44 -8.75 2.74
C ASP A 22 10.26 -9.40 3.47
N PRO A 23 9.38 -8.59 4.10
CA PRO A 23 8.30 -9.11 4.93
C PRO A 23 7.23 -9.83 4.11
N VAL A 24 6.74 -10.93 4.67
CA VAL A 24 5.53 -11.63 4.25
C VAL A 24 4.64 -11.85 5.46
N ALA A 25 3.33 -11.90 5.25
CA ALA A 25 2.38 -12.27 6.30
C ALA A 25 1.98 -13.74 6.17
N ILE A 26 1.86 -14.41 7.31
CA ILE A 26 1.25 -15.74 7.40
C ILE A 26 -0.05 -15.59 8.18
N LEU A 27 -1.18 -15.73 7.50
CA LEU A 27 -2.51 -15.79 8.10
C LEU A 27 -2.79 -17.25 8.45
N GLU A 28 -2.78 -17.55 9.74
CA GLU A 28 -3.20 -18.86 10.25
C GLU A 28 -4.74 -18.88 10.36
N THR A 29 -5.38 -19.83 9.72
CA THR A 29 -6.84 -19.98 9.74
C THR A 29 -7.24 -21.40 10.09
N ASN A 30 -8.51 -21.60 10.46
CA ASN A 30 -9.04 -22.96 10.72
C ASN A 30 -9.14 -23.84 9.46
N GLN A 31 -8.91 -23.28 8.25
CA GLN A 31 -8.87 -24.02 6.98
C GLN A 31 -7.44 -24.24 6.46
N GLY A 32 -6.43 -23.68 7.10
CA GLY A 32 -5.02 -23.71 6.69
C GLY A 32 -4.41 -22.32 6.69
N ASN A 33 -3.17 -22.22 6.22
CA ASN A 33 -2.43 -20.97 6.18
C ASN A 33 -2.61 -20.26 4.83
N ILE A 34 -2.56 -18.92 4.87
CA ILE A 34 -2.47 -18.06 3.70
C ILE A 34 -1.21 -17.21 3.85
N VAL A 35 -0.26 -17.37 2.91
CA VAL A 35 0.97 -16.59 2.86
C VAL A 35 0.82 -15.46 1.85
N ILE A 36 1.13 -14.25 2.28
CA ILE A 36 0.94 -13.02 1.52
C ILE A 36 2.27 -12.31 1.37
N GLU A 37 2.63 -11.97 0.13
CA GLU A 37 3.65 -10.95 -0.15
C GLU A 37 2.99 -9.58 -0.31
N PHE A 38 3.74 -8.54 0.00
CA PHE A 38 3.26 -7.16 -0.03
C PHE A 38 3.77 -6.38 -1.25
N PHE A 39 3.06 -5.31 -1.60
CA PHE A 39 3.42 -4.35 -2.65
C PHE A 39 3.71 -2.96 -2.06
N PRO A 40 4.80 -2.78 -1.30
CA PRO A 40 5.08 -1.53 -0.60
C PRO A 40 5.38 -0.36 -1.55
N ASN A 41 5.76 -0.63 -2.80
CA ASN A 41 5.97 0.41 -3.81
C ASN A 41 4.65 0.96 -4.37
N ASP A 42 3.56 0.17 -4.29
CA ASP A 42 2.26 0.53 -4.85
C ASP A 42 1.30 1.05 -3.77
N ALA A 43 1.43 0.56 -2.52
CA ALA A 43 0.54 0.92 -1.42
C ALA A 43 1.28 0.93 -0.07
N PRO A 44 2.26 1.82 0.11
CA PRO A 44 3.13 1.85 1.29
C PRO A 44 2.38 1.97 2.60
N ASN A 45 1.43 2.90 2.69
CA ASN A 45 0.70 3.16 3.93
C ASN A 45 -0.26 2.01 4.28
N HIS A 46 -0.85 1.34 3.29
CA HIS A 46 -1.71 0.18 3.52
C HIS A 46 -0.90 -1.04 3.96
N VAL A 47 0.28 -1.25 3.37
CA VAL A 47 1.21 -2.32 3.78
C VAL A 47 1.67 -2.09 5.22
N GLU A 48 2.11 -0.89 5.55
CA GLU A 48 2.52 -0.54 6.90
C GLU A 48 1.38 -0.73 7.90
N ASN A 49 0.19 -0.21 7.60
CA ASN A 49 -0.99 -0.35 8.45
C ASN A 49 -1.33 -1.83 8.70
N PHE A 50 -1.32 -2.67 7.65
CA PHE A 50 -1.62 -4.09 7.79
C PHE A 50 -0.58 -4.80 8.65
N ILE A 51 0.72 -4.54 8.44
CA ILE A 51 1.81 -5.11 9.24
C ILE A 51 1.66 -4.69 10.70
N ASN A 52 1.44 -3.40 10.98
CA ASN A 52 1.31 -2.88 12.33
C ASN A 52 0.11 -3.50 13.08
N LEU A 53 -1.04 -3.60 12.45
CA LEU A 53 -2.20 -4.25 13.01
C LEU A 53 -1.95 -5.75 13.26
N SER A 54 -1.23 -6.43 12.37
CA SER A 54 -0.86 -7.84 12.54
C SER A 54 0.05 -8.04 13.74
N LEU A 55 1.10 -7.23 13.88
CA LEU A 55 2.07 -7.33 14.96
C LEU A 55 1.47 -7.02 16.34
N THR A 56 0.40 -6.22 16.40
CA THR A 56 -0.32 -5.94 17.65
C THR A 56 -1.39 -6.99 17.98
N GLY A 57 -1.56 -8.03 17.14
CA GLY A 57 -2.58 -9.07 17.30
C GLY A 57 -4.02 -8.56 17.03
N PHE A 58 -4.17 -7.44 16.33
CA PHE A 58 -5.49 -6.85 16.03
C PHE A 58 -6.41 -7.80 15.28
N TYR A 59 -5.85 -8.64 14.42
CA TYR A 59 -6.60 -9.59 13.59
C TYR A 59 -6.88 -10.93 14.28
N ASP A 60 -6.26 -11.20 15.43
CA ASP A 60 -6.35 -12.49 16.09
C ASP A 60 -7.79 -12.75 16.55
N GLY A 61 -8.36 -13.85 16.09
CA GLY A 61 -9.74 -14.24 16.38
C GLY A 61 -10.80 -13.62 15.45
N THR A 62 -10.43 -12.70 14.55
CA THR A 62 -11.37 -12.15 13.55
C THR A 62 -11.80 -13.21 12.52
N LEU A 63 -12.88 -12.94 11.80
CA LEU A 63 -13.45 -13.85 10.82
C LEU A 63 -13.35 -13.29 9.39
N PHE A 64 -13.36 -14.21 8.42
CA PHE A 64 -13.84 -13.86 7.08
C PHE A 64 -15.37 -13.78 7.14
N HIS A 65 -15.88 -12.59 7.39
CA HIS A 65 -17.29 -12.35 7.71
C HIS A 65 -18.21 -12.19 6.50
N ARG A 66 -17.63 -12.01 5.31
CA ARG A 66 -18.36 -11.95 4.04
C ARG A 66 -17.63 -12.78 2.99
N ILE A 67 -18.34 -13.75 2.44
CA ILE A 67 -17.78 -14.75 1.53
C ILE A 67 -18.69 -14.90 0.33
N ILE A 68 -18.16 -14.60 -0.86
CA ILE A 68 -18.87 -14.75 -2.13
C ILE A 68 -18.04 -15.65 -3.04
N PRO A 69 -18.41 -16.94 -3.19
CA PRO A 69 -17.75 -17.85 -4.12
C PRO A 69 -17.73 -17.27 -5.54
N GLY A 70 -16.56 -17.33 -6.19
CA GLY A 70 -16.39 -16.74 -7.52
C GLY A 70 -16.20 -15.23 -7.55
N PHE A 71 -16.05 -14.59 -6.38
CA PHE A 71 -15.73 -13.18 -6.24
C PHE A 71 -14.58 -12.96 -5.24
N MET A 72 -14.85 -12.95 -3.92
CA MET A 72 -13.86 -12.66 -2.88
C MET A 72 -14.24 -13.23 -1.52
N ILE A 73 -13.29 -13.25 -0.59
CA ILE A 73 -13.51 -13.42 0.84
C ILE A 73 -13.03 -12.15 1.56
N GLN A 74 -13.83 -11.59 2.46
CA GLN A 74 -13.56 -10.35 3.19
C GLN A 74 -13.49 -10.60 4.69
N GLY A 75 -12.41 -10.09 5.32
CA GLY A 75 -12.13 -10.22 6.75
C GLY A 75 -11.57 -8.95 7.36
N GLY A 76 -10.98 -9.07 8.58
CA GLY A 76 -10.28 -7.99 9.26
C GLY A 76 -11.18 -7.02 10.06
N ASP A 77 -12.43 -7.40 10.33
CA ASP A 77 -13.35 -6.64 11.17
C ASP A 77 -13.25 -7.09 12.64
N PRO A 78 -12.83 -6.23 13.58
CA PRO A 78 -12.74 -6.57 15.00
C PRO A 78 -14.09 -6.89 15.66
N ASN A 79 -15.21 -6.39 15.13
CA ASN A 79 -16.55 -6.70 15.63
C ASN A 79 -16.89 -8.20 15.47
N THR A 80 -16.11 -8.95 14.68
CA THR A 80 -16.35 -10.38 14.46
C THR A 80 -15.81 -11.26 15.59
N ILE A 81 -15.02 -10.72 16.53
CA ILE A 81 -14.45 -11.51 17.65
C ILE A 81 -15.55 -11.87 18.63
N ASP A 82 -16.25 -10.88 19.16
CA ASP A 82 -17.28 -11.05 20.19
C ASP A 82 -18.59 -10.26 19.89
N GLY A 83 -18.64 -9.59 18.73
CA GLY A 83 -19.74 -8.69 18.38
C GLY A 83 -20.98 -9.41 17.82
N ASP A 84 -22.13 -8.72 17.95
CA ASP A 84 -23.37 -9.14 17.29
C ASP A 84 -23.11 -9.28 15.76
N PRO A 85 -23.46 -10.42 15.14
CA PRO A 85 -23.36 -10.59 13.69
C PRO A 85 -23.98 -9.45 12.86
N ASN A 86 -24.96 -8.73 13.40
CA ASN A 86 -25.54 -7.56 12.74
C ASN A 86 -24.57 -6.36 12.63
N THR A 87 -23.51 -6.34 13.40
CA THR A 87 -22.46 -5.30 13.35
C THR A 87 -21.27 -5.68 12.48
N TRP A 88 -21.20 -6.93 11.99
CA TRP A 88 -20.11 -7.38 11.14
C TRP A 88 -20.04 -6.60 9.85
N GLY A 89 -18.83 -6.22 9.46
CA GLY A 89 -18.55 -5.37 8.31
C GLY A 89 -18.51 -3.88 8.64
N THR A 90 -18.73 -3.48 9.91
CA THR A 90 -18.75 -2.06 10.31
C THR A 90 -17.60 -1.65 11.24
N GLY A 91 -16.83 -2.60 11.76
CA GLY A 91 -15.72 -2.34 12.66
C GLY A 91 -14.41 -2.00 11.93
N GLY A 92 -13.49 -1.41 12.69
CA GLY A 92 -12.16 -1.05 12.21
C GLY A 92 -11.34 -0.39 13.32
N PRO A 93 -10.08 0.00 13.02
CA PRO A 93 -9.26 0.77 13.93
C PRO A 93 -9.79 2.21 14.05
N SER A 94 -9.31 2.96 15.02
CA SER A 94 -9.69 4.35 15.23
C SER A 94 -9.18 5.32 14.14
N ARG A 95 -8.25 4.87 13.30
CA ARG A 95 -7.61 5.65 12.24
C ARG A 95 -7.84 5.00 10.89
N SER A 96 -8.18 5.79 9.88
CA SER A 96 -8.25 5.38 8.48
C SER A 96 -6.92 5.63 7.75
N VAL A 97 -6.77 4.99 6.61
CA VAL A 97 -5.66 5.16 5.67
C VAL A 97 -6.21 5.73 4.37
N ASP A 98 -5.56 6.78 3.87
CA ASP A 98 -5.92 7.39 2.60
C ASP A 98 -5.70 6.41 1.44
N ALA A 99 -6.54 6.53 0.40
CA ALA A 99 -6.48 5.64 -0.75
C ALA A 99 -5.12 5.70 -1.47
N GLU A 100 -4.62 4.53 -1.84
CA GLU A 100 -3.41 4.32 -2.66
C GLU A 100 -3.79 3.48 -3.89
N PHE A 101 -4.77 3.97 -4.68
CA PHE A 101 -5.22 3.26 -5.86
C PHE A 101 -4.07 3.09 -6.85
N ASN A 102 -3.93 1.89 -7.40
CA ASN A 102 -2.85 1.53 -8.28
C ASN A 102 -3.35 0.68 -9.45
N SER A 103 -2.50 0.47 -10.43
CA SER A 103 -2.87 -0.20 -11.69
C SER A 103 -2.85 -1.73 -11.62
N ILE A 104 -2.56 -2.33 -10.47
CA ILE A 104 -2.56 -3.79 -10.31
C ILE A 104 -3.99 -4.30 -10.46
N LYS A 105 -4.18 -5.29 -11.34
CA LYS A 105 -5.49 -5.88 -11.58
C LYS A 105 -5.93 -6.81 -10.45
N HIS A 106 -7.23 -6.81 -10.17
CA HIS A 106 -7.84 -7.69 -9.17
C HIS A 106 -7.98 -9.13 -9.70
N GLU A 107 -6.82 -9.76 -9.96
CA GLU A 107 -6.73 -11.16 -10.34
C GLU A 107 -6.86 -12.08 -9.10
N ARG A 108 -7.08 -13.38 -9.33
CA ARG A 108 -7.19 -14.37 -8.26
C ARG A 108 -5.96 -14.35 -7.33
N GLY A 109 -6.21 -14.26 -6.03
CA GLY A 109 -5.18 -14.22 -4.98
C GLY A 109 -4.68 -12.82 -4.64
N ILE A 110 -5.08 -11.78 -5.37
CA ILE A 110 -4.80 -10.39 -5.04
C ILE A 110 -5.53 -10.01 -3.75
N ILE A 111 -4.87 -9.17 -2.95
CA ILE A 111 -5.39 -8.66 -1.67
C ILE A 111 -5.53 -7.16 -1.75
N SER A 112 -6.72 -6.69 -1.42
CA SER A 112 -7.08 -5.27 -1.45
C SER A 112 -7.75 -4.83 -0.16
N MET A 113 -7.63 -3.55 0.17
CA MET A 113 -8.32 -2.96 1.31
C MET A 113 -9.79 -2.71 1.01
N ALA A 114 -10.66 -3.15 1.93
CA ALA A 114 -12.07 -2.77 1.91
C ALA A 114 -12.23 -1.33 2.45
N ARG A 115 -13.27 -0.65 1.97
CA ARG A 115 -13.59 0.73 2.33
C ARG A 115 -15.10 1.01 2.27
N SER A 116 -15.53 2.12 2.85
CA SER A 116 -16.88 2.65 2.68
C SER A 116 -17.01 3.40 1.33
N ALA A 117 -18.02 4.23 1.19
CA ALA A 117 -18.18 5.09 0.02
C ALA A 117 -17.04 6.13 -0.11
N ASP A 118 -16.50 6.60 1.02
CA ASP A 118 -15.33 7.49 1.04
C ASP A 118 -14.07 6.69 0.67
N PRO A 119 -13.31 7.07 -0.37
CA PRO A 119 -12.05 6.43 -0.73
C PRO A 119 -11.02 6.38 0.41
N ASN A 120 -11.01 7.39 1.29
CA ASN A 120 -10.06 7.55 2.39
C ASN A 120 -10.57 6.94 3.71
N SER A 121 -11.46 5.97 3.64
CA SER A 121 -12.06 5.29 4.81
C SER A 121 -11.51 3.89 5.06
N ALA A 122 -10.48 3.46 4.35
CA ALA A 122 -9.85 2.17 4.59
C ALA A 122 -9.30 2.10 6.04
N GLY A 123 -9.48 0.95 6.68
CA GLY A 123 -9.05 0.75 8.07
C GLY A 123 -8.29 -0.57 8.24
N SER A 124 -8.97 -1.59 8.74
CA SER A 124 -8.41 -2.93 8.92
C SER A 124 -9.04 -3.97 8.01
N GLN A 125 -10.23 -3.71 7.45
CA GLN A 125 -10.92 -4.72 6.65
C GLN A 125 -10.24 -4.87 5.28
N PHE A 126 -10.01 -6.11 4.87
CA PHE A 126 -9.39 -6.46 3.61
C PHE A 126 -10.17 -7.58 2.92
N PHE A 127 -9.96 -7.76 1.64
CA PHE A 127 -10.50 -8.90 0.92
C PHE A 127 -9.45 -9.57 0.03
N ILE A 128 -9.63 -10.88 -0.17
CA ILE A 128 -8.80 -11.70 -1.05
C ILE A 128 -9.65 -12.11 -2.23
N VAL A 129 -9.20 -11.80 -3.43
CA VAL A 129 -9.90 -12.10 -4.68
C VAL A 129 -9.90 -13.61 -4.95
N HIS A 130 -11.08 -14.22 -5.01
CA HIS A 130 -11.22 -15.65 -5.34
C HIS A 130 -11.26 -15.89 -6.85
N LYS A 131 -11.82 -14.96 -7.63
CA LYS A 131 -11.83 -14.98 -9.10
C LYS A 131 -11.68 -13.57 -9.63
N ALA A 132 -10.96 -13.43 -10.76
CA ALA A 132 -10.70 -12.15 -11.41
C ALA A 132 -11.90 -11.21 -11.41
N SER A 133 -11.71 -9.99 -10.93
CA SER A 133 -12.76 -9.01 -10.62
C SER A 133 -12.34 -7.61 -11.07
N ASN A 134 -12.04 -7.48 -12.36
CA ASN A 134 -11.46 -6.27 -12.98
C ASN A 134 -12.33 -5.00 -12.83
N PHE A 135 -13.61 -5.15 -12.46
CA PHE A 135 -14.47 -3.99 -12.14
C PHE A 135 -14.07 -3.26 -10.85
N LEU A 136 -13.13 -3.83 -10.05
CA LEU A 136 -12.55 -3.22 -8.87
C LEU A 136 -11.25 -2.44 -9.18
N ASP A 137 -10.68 -2.63 -10.37
CA ASP A 137 -9.40 -2.05 -10.75
C ASP A 137 -9.43 -0.53 -10.62
N GLU A 138 -8.35 0.03 -10.05
CA GLU A 138 -8.19 1.46 -9.79
C GLU A 138 -9.24 2.10 -8.85
N GLN A 139 -10.11 1.28 -8.23
CA GLN A 139 -11.13 1.74 -7.28
C GLN A 139 -10.90 1.25 -5.85
N TYR A 140 -10.02 0.25 -5.69
CA TYR A 140 -9.59 -0.28 -4.40
C TYR A 140 -8.08 -0.36 -4.35
N THR A 141 -7.49 -0.17 -3.16
CA THR A 141 -6.04 -0.23 -2.98
C THR A 141 -5.59 -1.69 -2.89
N VAL A 142 -4.91 -2.15 -3.94
CA VAL A 142 -4.21 -3.44 -3.92
C VAL A 142 -2.91 -3.25 -3.12
N PHE A 143 -2.63 -4.12 -2.14
CA PHE A 143 -1.44 -4.02 -1.31
C PHE A 143 -0.65 -5.32 -1.15
N GLY A 144 -1.12 -6.43 -1.73
CA GLY A 144 -0.43 -7.72 -1.67
C GLY A 144 -1.10 -8.81 -2.50
N ARG A 145 -0.52 -10.01 -2.46
CA ARG A 145 -1.07 -11.23 -3.07
C ARG A 145 -0.64 -12.50 -2.35
N ILE A 146 -1.40 -13.57 -2.57
CA ILE A 146 -1.07 -14.93 -2.15
C ILE A 146 0.14 -15.46 -2.94
N VAL A 147 1.04 -16.20 -2.26
CA VAL A 147 2.31 -16.68 -2.86
C VAL A 147 2.63 -18.17 -2.63
N THR A 148 1.68 -18.99 -2.18
CA THR A 148 1.89 -20.45 -2.09
C THR A 148 0.68 -21.23 -2.61
N ASP A 149 0.90 -22.44 -3.14
CA ASP A 149 -0.19 -23.31 -3.61
C ASP A 149 -1.15 -23.70 -2.46
N GLU A 150 -0.63 -23.92 -1.26
CA GLU A 150 -1.42 -24.21 -0.08
C GLU A 150 -2.33 -23.06 0.28
N SER A 151 -1.88 -21.82 0.10
CA SER A 151 -2.68 -20.62 0.33
C SER A 151 -3.85 -20.51 -0.64
N PHE A 152 -3.64 -20.86 -1.92
CA PHE A 152 -4.72 -20.93 -2.90
C PHE A 152 -5.75 -22.02 -2.56
N GLN A 153 -5.31 -23.18 -2.05
CA GLN A 153 -6.19 -24.23 -1.57
C GLN A 153 -6.97 -23.77 -0.34
N THR A 154 -6.34 -23.05 0.58
CA THR A 154 -7.01 -22.47 1.76
C THR A 154 -8.05 -21.44 1.35
N LEU A 155 -7.72 -20.55 0.39
CA LEU A 155 -8.68 -19.61 -0.19
C LEU A 155 -9.93 -20.34 -0.74
N ASP A 156 -9.74 -21.43 -1.49
CA ASP A 156 -10.85 -22.21 -2.03
C ASP A 156 -11.71 -22.85 -0.94
N LYS A 157 -11.09 -23.41 0.11
CA LYS A 157 -11.82 -23.98 1.24
C LYS A 157 -12.65 -22.93 1.96
N ILE A 158 -12.10 -21.75 2.24
CA ILE A 158 -12.84 -20.65 2.88
C ILE A 158 -13.96 -20.17 1.95
N ALA A 159 -13.68 -19.98 0.65
CA ALA A 159 -14.69 -19.55 -0.31
C ALA A 159 -15.79 -20.60 -0.52
N GLY A 160 -15.53 -21.86 -0.21
CA GLY A 160 -16.48 -22.98 -0.35
C GLY A 160 -17.37 -23.22 0.87
N VAL A 161 -17.22 -22.48 1.98
CA VAL A 161 -18.09 -22.68 3.15
C VAL A 161 -19.52 -22.23 2.86
N THR A 162 -20.48 -22.81 3.57
CA THR A 162 -21.88 -22.43 3.43
C THR A 162 -22.11 -21.03 3.98
N THR A 163 -22.74 -20.18 3.19
CA THR A 163 -23.11 -18.81 3.57
C THR A 163 -24.63 -18.65 3.67
N GLY A 164 -25.06 -17.76 4.53
CA GLY A 164 -26.44 -17.37 4.74
C GLY A 164 -26.71 -15.94 4.24
N THR A 165 -27.61 -15.25 4.94
CA THR A 165 -28.01 -13.88 4.63
C THR A 165 -26.78 -12.94 4.67
N SER A 166 -26.70 -12.02 3.72
CA SER A 166 -25.60 -11.05 3.56
C SER A 166 -24.22 -11.68 3.34
N ASP A 167 -24.18 -12.84 2.68
CA ASP A 167 -22.96 -13.59 2.36
C ASP A 167 -22.14 -14.00 3.59
N ARG A 168 -22.76 -14.07 4.77
CA ARG A 168 -22.10 -14.43 6.03
C ARG A 168 -21.94 -15.94 6.16
N PRO A 169 -20.81 -16.44 6.70
CA PRO A 169 -20.64 -17.86 6.99
C PRO A 169 -21.71 -18.34 8.00
N THR A 170 -22.31 -19.49 7.73
CA THR A 170 -23.30 -20.11 8.68
C THR A 170 -22.61 -20.74 9.88
N ASP A 171 -21.34 -21.11 9.75
CA ASP A 171 -20.47 -21.61 10.81
C ASP A 171 -19.21 -20.74 10.86
N PRO A 172 -19.20 -19.71 11.73
CA PRO A 172 -18.08 -18.77 11.85
C PRO A 172 -16.75 -19.41 12.24
N ASP A 173 -16.77 -20.52 12.98
CA ASP A 173 -15.53 -21.19 13.40
C ASP A 173 -14.77 -21.79 12.21
N GLN A 174 -15.40 -22.07 11.10
CA GLN A 174 -14.70 -22.54 9.90
C GLN A 174 -13.84 -21.49 9.21
N VAL A 175 -14.03 -20.22 9.51
CA VAL A 175 -13.43 -19.09 8.76
C VAL A 175 -12.69 -18.12 9.67
N LYS A 176 -12.27 -18.58 10.82
CA LYS A 176 -11.55 -17.78 11.81
C LYS A 176 -10.09 -17.59 11.40
N ILE A 177 -9.62 -16.37 11.49
CA ILE A 177 -8.20 -16.01 11.48
C ILE A 177 -7.70 -16.17 12.92
N THR A 178 -6.93 -17.21 13.17
CA THR A 178 -6.44 -17.49 14.53
C THR A 178 -5.28 -16.59 14.91
N LYS A 179 -4.44 -16.24 13.91
CA LYS A 179 -3.29 -15.35 14.09
C LYS A 179 -2.81 -14.83 12.75
N ILE A 180 -2.21 -13.62 12.75
CA ILE A 180 -1.38 -13.16 11.65
C ILE A 180 0.04 -12.92 12.17
N SER A 181 1.02 -13.60 11.56
CA SER A 181 2.44 -13.46 11.87
C SER A 181 3.16 -12.78 10.71
N ILE A 182 4.11 -11.90 11.01
CA ILE A 182 5.00 -11.30 10.01
C ILE A 182 6.37 -11.99 10.13
N THR A 183 6.93 -12.39 9.00
CA THR A 183 8.27 -13.01 8.93
C THR A 183 8.97 -12.58 7.64
N ASN A 184 10.25 -12.94 7.46
CA ASN A 184 10.94 -12.72 6.19
C ASN A 184 10.54 -13.79 5.17
N ARG A 185 10.48 -13.39 3.90
CA ARG A 185 10.24 -14.32 2.79
C ARG A 185 11.19 -15.53 2.82
N SER A 186 12.47 -15.30 3.18
CA SER A 186 13.48 -16.35 3.29
C SER A 186 13.14 -17.46 4.28
N ASP A 187 12.27 -17.19 5.25
CA ASP A 187 11.90 -18.12 6.32
C ASP A 187 10.68 -18.98 5.93
N VAL A 188 10.08 -18.70 4.78
CA VAL A 188 8.92 -19.43 4.26
C VAL A 188 9.34 -20.37 3.14
N SER A 189 8.99 -21.65 3.29
CA SER A 189 9.17 -22.65 2.23
C SER A 189 8.06 -22.57 1.18
N ASN A 190 8.36 -23.10 -0.03
CA ASN A 190 7.38 -23.28 -1.10
C ASN A 190 6.73 -21.98 -1.63
N ILE A 191 7.41 -20.84 -1.50
CA ILE A 191 6.97 -19.63 -2.17
C ILE A 191 7.05 -19.81 -3.69
N LEU A 192 5.94 -19.52 -4.37
CA LEU A 192 5.84 -19.58 -5.82
C LEU A 192 6.68 -18.47 -6.45
N ILE A 193 7.37 -18.80 -7.56
CA ILE A 193 7.97 -17.80 -8.43
C ILE A 193 6.85 -17.27 -9.34
N LEU A 194 6.22 -16.18 -8.92
CA LEU A 194 5.16 -15.55 -9.67
C LEU A 194 5.75 -14.45 -10.58
N SER A 195 5.17 -14.31 -11.78
CA SER A 195 5.41 -13.12 -12.60
C SER A 195 4.90 -11.86 -11.88
N GLU A 196 5.39 -10.69 -12.30
CA GLU A 196 4.82 -9.41 -11.85
C GLU A 196 3.29 -9.44 -12.02
N PRO A 197 2.54 -8.84 -11.07
CA PRO A 197 1.08 -8.80 -11.17
C PRO A 197 0.63 -8.04 -12.42
N GLU A 198 -0.46 -8.52 -13.04
CA GLU A 198 -1.03 -7.78 -14.17
C GLU A 198 -1.48 -6.39 -13.74
N ARG A 199 -1.21 -5.42 -14.61
CA ARG A 199 -1.58 -4.02 -14.40
C ARG A 199 -2.52 -3.57 -15.52
N THR A 200 -3.44 -2.66 -15.21
CA THR A 200 -4.17 -1.93 -16.23
C THR A 200 -3.13 -1.22 -17.10
N GLN A 201 -3.22 -1.43 -18.41
CA GLN A 201 -2.25 -0.85 -19.33
C GLN A 201 -2.38 0.68 -19.35
N THR A 202 -1.58 1.35 -18.51
CA THR A 202 -1.06 2.64 -18.90
C THR A 202 -0.08 2.36 -20.03
N THR A 203 -0.19 3.06 -21.13
CA THR A 203 0.62 2.89 -22.35
C THR A 203 2.02 2.36 -22.05
N PRO A 204 2.50 1.25 -22.65
CA PRO A 204 3.78 0.63 -22.29
C PRO A 204 4.90 1.65 -22.45
N ILE A 205 5.54 2.03 -21.36
CA ILE A 205 6.77 2.80 -21.43
C ILE A 205 7.85 1.78 -21.77
N THR A 206 8.22 1.73 -23.04
CA THR A 206 9.38 0.97 -23.50
C THR A 206 10.60 1.48 -22.74
N PRO A 207 11.40 0.62 -22.08
CA PRO A 207 12.65 1.05 -21.48
C PRO A 207 13.50 1.71 -22.57
N SER A 208 13.67 3.03 -22.51
CA SER A 208 14.57 3.70 -23.47
C SER A 208 16.00 3.49 -22.99
N THR A 209 16.86 3.05 -23.89
CA THR A 209 18.30 3.04 -23.68
C THR A 209 18.77 4.50 -23.65
N GLY A 210 19.05 5.03 -22.46
CA GLY A 210 19.53 6.40 -22.25
C GLY A 210 18.91 7.06 -21.01
N ASN A 211 19.41 8.25 -20.66
CA ASN A 211 18.85 9.04 -19.57
C ASN A 211 17.40 9.43 -19.86
N GLN A 212 16.52 9.11 -18.94
CA GLN A 212 15.11 9.51 -19.00
C GLN A 212 14.99 10.99 -18.65
N LYS A 213 14.13 11.72 -19.38
CA LYS A 213 13.85 13.13 -19.11
C LYS A 213 12.37 13.36 -18.87
N PHE A 214 12.08 14.16 -17.86
CA PHE A 214 10.79 14.80 -17.67
C PHE A 214 10.93 16.29 -18.01
N GLU A 215 10.09 16.81 -18.85
CA GLU A 215 10.06 18.22 -19.21
C GLU A 215 8.62 18.74 -19.13
N SER A 216 8.42 19.81 -18.39
CA SER A 216 7.19 20.57 -18.37
C SER A 216 7.44 21.98 -18.85
N SER A 217 6.97 22.30 -20.04
CA SER A 217 7.06 23.66 -20.59
C SER A 217 6.15 24.65 -19.85
N GLU A 218 5.07 24.17 -19.25
CA GLU A 218 4.13 24.97 -18.47
C GLU A 218 4.79 25.54 -17.21
N TYR A 219 5.64 24.73 -16.55
CA TYR A 219 6.31 25.11 -15.30
C TYR A 219 7.79 25.43 -15.48
N GLY A 220 8.32 25.28 -16.69
CA GLY A 220 9.73 25.52 -16.99
C GLY A 220 10.70 24.54 -16.29
N ILE A 221 10.22 23.33 -16.01
CA ILE A 221 10.98 22.31 -15.27
C ILE A 221 11.49 21.24 -16.23
N ALA A 222 12.77 20.89 -16.13
CA ALA A 222 13.38 19.77 -16.82
C ALA A 222 14.20 18.94 -15.81
N LEU A 223 13.90 17.65 -15.70
CA LEU A 223 14.60 16.70 -14.84
C LEU A 223 15.15 15.57 -15.69
N SER A 224 16.37 15.14 -15.38
CA SER A 224 17.01 14.00 -16.02
C SER A 224 17.31 12.93 -14.99
N PHE A 225 16.91 11.70 -15.29
CA PHE A 225 17.13 10.53 -14.45
C PHE A 225 18.18 9.63 -15.11
N PRO A 226 19.06 9.00 -14.33
CA PRO A 226 20.08 8.10 -14.86
C PRO A 226 19.51 6.94 -15.68
N GLU A 227 20.36 6.29 -16.47
CA GLU A 227 20.00 5.08 -17.18
C GLU A 227 19.49 3.99 -16.23
N GLY A 228 18.44 3.27 -16.64
CA GLY A 228 17.79 2.23 -15.83
C GLY A 228 16.66 2.74 -14.94
N TRP A 229 16.42 4.05 -14.86
CA TRP A 229 15.21 4.58 -14.21
C TRP A 229 14.02 4.54 -15.16
N LEU A 230 12.85 4.20 -14.61
CA LEU A 230 11.57 4.19 -15.33
C LEU A 230 10.75 5.41 -14.91
N LEU A 231 10.34 6.21 -15.88
CA LEU A 231 9.49 7.38 -15.66
C LEU A 231 8.03 7.04 -15.94
N GLN A 232 7.15 7.38 -15.02
CA GLN A 232 5.70 7.31 -15.17
C GLN A 232 5.10 8.69 -14.96
N GLN A 233 4.17 9.08 -15.82
CA GLN A 233 3.32 10.26 -15.62
C GLN A 233 1.92 9.75 -15.29
N PRO A 234 1.53 9.73 -14.01
CA PRO A 234 0.21 9.28 -13.60
C PRO A 234 -0.89 10.16 -14.20
N ASP A 235 -2.04 9.57 -14.46
CA ASP A 235 -3.19 10.32 -14.93
C ASP A 235 -3.70 11.27 -13.83
N LYS A 236 -3.85 12.55 -14.15
CA LYS A 236 -4.24 13.62 -13.20
C LYS A 236 -5.73 13.62 -12.84
N THR A 237 -6.41 12.51 -12.96
CA THR A 237 -7.83 12.40 -12.56
C THR A 237 -8.07 12.53 -11.04
N GLN A 238 -6.98 12.46 -10.25
CA GLN A 238 -7.02 12.68 -8.80
C GLN A 238 -6.23 13.93 -8.42
N SER A 239 -6.80 14.79 -7.58
CA SER A 239 -6.24 16.10 -7.22
C SER A 239 -4.87 16.06 -6.50
N ASN A 240 -4.42 14.90 -6.03
CA ASN A 240 -3.16 14.70 -5.33
C ASN A 240 -2.19 13.73 -6.03
N SER A 241 -2.49 13.32 -7.28
CA SER A 241 -1.58 12.47 -8.03
C SER A 241 -0.28 13.21 -8.33
N PRO A 242 0.90 12.57 -8.15
CA PRO A 242 2.16 13.17 -8.55
C PRO A 242 2.19 13.41 -10.06
N ASP A 243 2.95 14.43 -10.48
CA ASP A 243 3.14 14.75 -11.90
C ASP A 243 4.07 13.75 -12.59
N VAL A 244 5.01 13.21 -11.82
CA VAL A 244 5.97 12.20 -12.27
C VAL A 244 6.30 11.27 -11.14
N ILE A 245 6.41 10.00 -11.47
CA ILE A 245 7.04 8.98 -10.62
C ILE A 245 8.23 8.41 -11.40
N ALA A 246 9.39 8.43 -10.78
CA ALA A 246 10.58 7.79 -11.30
C ALA A 246 10.97 6.61 -10.40
N VAL A 247 11.04 5.42 -10.99
CA VAL A 247 11.41 4.19 -10.28
C VAL A 247 12.81 3.79 -10.73
N GLY A 248 13.76 3.75 -9.81
CA GLY A 248 15.13 3.36 -10.08
C GLY A 248 15.33 1.85 -10.15
N PRO A 249 16.51 1.43 -10.65
CA PRO A 249 16.87 0.01 -10.68
C PRO A 249 16.96 -0.55 -9.26
N LYS A 250 16.65 -1.83 -9.12
CA LYS A 250 16.61 -2.53 -7.83
C LYS A 250 17.98 -2.49 -7.14
N ILE A 251 18.00 -2.02 -5.89
CA ILE A 251 19.17 -2.01 -5.01
C ILE A 251 18.85 -2.96 -3.84
N GLY A 252 19.45 -4.15 -3.84
CA GLY A 252 19.05 -5.20 -2.91
C GLY A 252 17.64 -5.70 -3.23
N THR A 253 16.71 -5.56 -2.29
CA THR A 253 15.28 -5.91 -2.45
C THR A 253 14.39 -4.74 -2.85
N ILE A 254 14.90 -3.51 -2.88
CA ILE A 254 14.13 -2.26 -2.98
C ILE A 254 14.41 -1.55 -4.31
N ASN A 255 13.37 -1.05 -4.96
CA ASN A 255 13.48 -0.08 -6.03
C ASN A 255 13.37 1.34 -5.44
N PRO A 256 14.39 2.21 -5.60
CA PRO A 256 14.24 3.60 -5.19
C PRO A 256 13.17 4.30 -6.04
N VAL A 257 12.28 5.03 -5.38
CA VAL A 257 11.20 5.76 -6.04
C VAL A 257 11.36 7.25 -5.75
N ILE A 258 11.24 8.06 -6.79
CA ILE A 258 11.17 9.51 -6.70
C ILE A 258 9.80 9.93 -7.24
N SER A 259 9.00 10.60 -6.43
CA SER A 259 7.77 11.23 -6.87
C SER A 259 7.92 12.74 -6.93
N LEU A 260 7.42 13.33 -8.01
CA LEU A 260 7.39 14.77 -8.23
C LEU A 260 5.94 15.22 -8.27
N THR A 261 5.61 16.19 -7.44
CA THR A 261 4.31 16.88 -7.49
C THR A 261 4.54 18.36 -7.71
N ILE A 262 3.91 18.92 -8.73
CA ILE A 262 3.95 20.35 -9.05
C ILE A 262 2.63 20.96 -8.59
N GLN A 263 2.70 21.92 -7.69
CA GLN A 263 1.51 22.57 -7.14
C GLN A 263 1.58 24.08 -7.39
N ASP A 264 0.42 24.68 -7.63
CA ASP A 264 0.32 26.14 -7.63
C ASP A 264 0.50 26.65 -6.21
N THR A 265 1.33 27.67 -6.06
CA THR A 265 1.60 28.29 -4.77
C THR A 265 0.43 29.09 -4.22
N ASN A 266 -0.61 29.34 -5.03
CA ASN A 266 -1.75 30.19 -4.68
C ASN A 266 -1.29 31.52 -4.07
N GLN A 267 -0.21 32.10 -4.61
CA GLN A 267 0.43 33.33 -4.14
C GLN A 267 1.13 33.24 -2.77
N LYS A 268 1.29 32.06 -2.19
CA LYS A 268 2.08 31.84 -0.98
C LYS A 268 3.56 32.04 -1.27
N THR A 269 4.27 32.60 -0.30
CA THR A 269 5.73 32.69 -0.34
C THR A 269 6.38 31.32 -0.06
N MET A 270 7.66 31.15 -0.44
CA MET A 270 8.41 29.94 -0.11
C MET A 270 8.39 29.64 1.40
N THR A 271 8.56 30.68 2.23
CA THR A 271 8.53 30.53 3.70
C THR A 271 7.18 30.01 4.21
N GLU A 272 6.04 30.51 3.68
CA GLU A 272 4.72 30.04 4.07
C GLU A 272 4.49 28.58 3.70
N LEU A 273 4.91 28.19 2.51
CA LEU A 273 4.80 26.82 2.03
C LEU A 273 5.73 25.86 2.79
N MET A 274 6.94 26.31 3.13
CA MET A 274 7.85 25.58 3.98
C MET A 274 7.27 25.35 5.38
N LEU A 275 6.70 26.38 5.99
CA LEU A 275 6.04 26.26 7.30
C LEU A 275 4.87 25.29 7.27
N GLU A 276 4.02 25.35 6.24
CA GLU A 276 2.92 24.42 6.04
C GLU A 276 3.43 22.97 5.90
N LYS A 277 4.51 22.76 5.15
CA LYS A 277 5.10 21.44 4.98
C LYS A 277 5.75 20.91 6.25
N VAL A 278 6.50 21.74 6.96
CA VAL A 278 7.08 21.40 8.26
C VAL A 278 6.00 21.04 9.27
N GLU A 279 4.88 21.76 9.28
CA GLU A 279 3.74 21.45 10.15
C GLU A 279 3.12 20.07 9.80
N THR A 280 3.03 19.69 8.53
CA THR A 280 2.55 18.34 8.15
C THR A 280 3.51 17.23 8.61
N LEU A 281 4.81 17.52 8.73
CA LEU A 281 5.81 16.56 9.23
C LEU A 281 5.86 16.51 10.76
N ARG A 282 5.32 17.53 11.44
CA ARG A 282 5.36 17.59 12.92
C ARG A 282 4.66 16.42 13.58
N ILE A 283 3.49 16.04 13.09
CA ILE A 283 2.71 14.93 13.68
C ILE A 283 3.51 13.62 13.67
N PRO A 284 4.05 13.15 12.52
CA PRO A 284 4.86 11.94 12.51
C PRO A 284 6.20 12.08 13.27
N VAL A 285 6.80 13.28 13.36
CA VAL A 285 8.00 13.53 14.17
C VAL A 285 7.66 13.45 15.65
N ASP A 286 6.60 14.11 16.12
CA ASP A 286 6.16 14.08 17.52
C ASP A 286 5.71 12.68 17.94
N ALA A 287 5.16 11.90 17.02
CA ALA A 287 4.81 10.50 17.23
C ALA A 287 6.03 9.55 17.23
N GLY A 288 7.23 10.06 16.93
CA GLY A 288 8.46 9.27 16.85
C GLY A 288 8.52 8.34 15.62
N SER A 289 7.63 8.48 14.65
CA SER A 289 7.62 7.69 13.42
C SER A 289 8.44 8.30 12.28
N LEU A 290 8.90 9.53 12.43
CA LEU A 290 9.74 10.24 11.46
C LEU A 290 10.85 10.99 12.18
N LYS A 291 12.06 10.96 11.62
CA LYS A 291 13.17 11.80 12.05
C LYS A 291 13.65 12.67 10.89
N VAL A 292 13.52 13.98 11.01
CA VAL A 292 14.12 14.92 10.06
C VAL A 292 15.64 14.91 10.28
N THR A 293 16.40 14.62 9.23
CA THR A 293 17.86 14.50 9.27
C THR A 293 18.56 15.74 8.76
N SER A 294 17.97 16.42 7.78
CA SER A 294 18.48 17.72 7.31
C SER A 294 17.34 18.61 6.79
N GLN A 295 17.60 19.92 6.80
CA GLN A 295 16.74 20.94 6.21
C GLN A 295 17.66 22.00 5.60
N GLU A 296 17.56 22.21 4.30
CA GLU A 296 18.46 23.13 3.58
C GLU A 296 17.68 23.99 2.60
N GLU A 297 17.98 25.29 2.61
CA GLU A 297 17.61 26.19 1.52
C GLU A 297 18.63 26.03 0.38
N THR A 298 18.16 25.89 -0.83
CA THR A 298 19.00 25.70 -2.02
C THR A 298 18.38 26.40 -3.22
N SER A 299 19.03 26.29 -4.36
CA SER A 299 18.49 26.81 -5.61
C SER A 299 18.59 25.74 -6.69
N ILE A 300 17.48 25.52 -7.39
CA ILE A 300 17.42 24.60 -8.52
C ILE A 300 17.11 25.42 -9.77
N ASN A 301 18.07 25.45 -10.70
CA ASN A 301 17.98 26.24 -11.94
C ASN A 301 17.62 27.72 -11.73
N GLY A 302 18.14 28.33 -10.64
CA GLY A 302 17.91 29.74 -10.32
C GLY A 302 16.58 30.04 -9.63
N ASN A 303 15.81 29.01 -9.29
CA ASN A 303 14.62 29.14 -8.46
C ASN A 303 14.93 28.71 -7.03
N ASP A 304 14.42 29.47 -6.06
CA ASP A 304 14.55 29.11 -4.65
C ASP A 304 13.91 27.74 -4.39
N ALA A 305 14.58 26.90 -3.65
CA ALA A 305 14.16 25.57 -3.28
C ALA A 305 14.48 25.29 -1.81
N PHE A 306 13.71 24.40 -1.22
CA PHE A 306 13.94 23.90 0.13
C PHE A 306 13.95 22.37 0.13
N VAL A 307 14.99 21.80 0.74
CA VAL A 307 15.16 20.35 0.84
C VAL A 307 14.96 19.92 2.29
N ILE A 308 14.08 18.98 2.51
CA ILE A 308 13.91 18.29 3.79
C ILE A 308 14.28 16.83 3.58
N GLU A 309 15.27 16.35 4.30
CA GLU A 309 15.55 14.93 4.39
C GLU A 309 14.97 14.36 5.68
N ALA A 310 14.29 13.27 5.58
CA ALA A 310 13.71 12.61 6.74
C ALA A 310 13.80 11.10 6.60
N ILE A 311 14.00 10.41 7.72
CA ILE A 311 14.02 8.95 7.81
C ILE A 311 12.82 8.53 8.62
N GLY A 312 12.02 7.62 8.08
CA GLY A 312 10.97 6.95 8.83
C GLY A 312 11.59 6.15 9.98
N LEU A 313 11.18 6.42 11.20
CA LEU A 313 11.53 5.65 12.39
C LEU A 313 10.28 4.87 12.75
N PHE A 314 10.28 3.59 12.43
CA PHE A 314 9.21 2.69 12.84
C PHE A 314 9.61 2.10 14.18
N SER A 315 8.91 2.50 15.21
CA SER A 315 9.06 1.97 16.59
C SER A 315 8.09 0.82 16.83
#